data_fab5c9f06535b51ba5152d251b1b4d42
#
_entry.id   fab5c9f06535b51ba5152d251b1b4d42
#
_cell.length_a   1.000
_cell.length_b   1.000
_cell.length_c   1.000
_cell.angle_alpha   90.00
_cell.angle_beta   90.00
_cell.angle_gamma   90.00
#
_symmetry.space_group_name_H-M   'P 1'
#
loop_
_entity.id
_entity.type
_entity.pdbx_description
1 polymer ?
#
loop_
_entity_poly.entity_id
_entity_poly.type
_entity_poly.pdbx_seq_one_letter_code
_entity_poly.pdbx_strand_id
1 'polypeptide(L)'
;NVDAVVDAARHFGVTARVKAERSWIQVYLPSPTRLTHGKHHPISDWLRRLEVWDLRSWEKFIPAPVFSLAPNQIALFLRHLWATDGSVSSSVYYATSSRRLADGVAALLLRLDIQTRLRSVRAARGRTQYQVEVSGIENERRFAEVVGVHGTRGRQLEQRIVAKADVKANPNVDSVPAAVWEHVRHKSLPTAGMTARQLATALGMSYCGSALYKSGVSRERLGRVAAATNDHWLADLASSDVLWDRLVEIEPLGPVEVF
;
A
#
# COMPACT_ATOMS: atom_id res chain seq x y z
N ASN A 1 18.64 11.25 4.94
CA ASN A 1 18.17 10.59 6.18
C ASN A 1 18.82 11.17 7.45
N VAL A 2 20.13 11.50 7.45
CA VAL A 2 20.82 12.05 8.65
C VAL A 2 20.16 13.37 9.07
N ASP A 3 19.97 14.28 8.11
CA ASP A 3 19.38 15.59 8.38
C ASP A 3 17.97 15.47 8.97
N ALA A 4 17.14 14.56 8.43
CA ALA A 4 15.81 14.30 8.95
C ALA A 4 15.83 13.79 10.41
N VAL A 5 16.80 12.94 10.78
CA VAL A 5 16.96 12.48 12.17
C VAL A 5 17.42 13.65 13.07
N VAL A 6 18.34 14.48 12.61
CA VAL A 6 18.84 15.66 13.34
C VAL A 6 17.70 16.66 13.59
N ASP A 7 16.89 16.92 12.57
CA ASP A 7 15.76 17.85 12.67
C ASP A 7 14.66 17.30 13.58
N ALA A 8 14.31 16.02 13.44
CA ALA A 8 13.35 15.37 14.33
C ALA A 8 13.81 15.40 15.79
N ALA A 9 15.10 15.19 16.08
CA ALA A 9 15.63 15.22 17.43
C ALA A 9 15.45 16.58 18.12
N ARG A 10 15.52 17.68 17.36
CA ARG A 10 15.31 19.05 17.88
C ARG A 10 13.91 19.24 18.47
N HIS A 11 12.88 18.60 17.93
CA HIS A 11 11.53 18.65 18.47
C HIS A 11 11.41 18.04 19.88
N PHE A 12 12.37 17.20 20.25
CA PHE A 12 12.49 16.62 21.60
C PHE A 12 13.50 17.37 22.48
N GLY A 13 13.99 18.55 22.04
CA GLY A 13 15.04 19.28 22.75
C GLY A 13 16.41 18.58 22.72
N VAL A 14 16.60 17.61 21.82
CA VAL A 14 17.82 16.82 21.70
C VAL A 14 18.72 17.40 20.61
N THR A 15 19.96 17.75 20.97
CA THR A 15 21.00 18.18 20.02
C THR A 15 21.77 16.96 19.55
N ALA A 16 21.50 16.52 18.33
CA ALA A 16 22.16 15.37 17.74
C ALA A 16 23.67 15.67 17.47
N ARG A 17 24.50 14.64 17.65
CA ARG A 17 25.91 14.67 17.25
C ARG A 17 26.13 13.67 16.13
N VAL A 18 26.66 14.17 15.00
CA VAL A 18 26.90 13.36 13.81
C VAL A 18 28.40 13.07 13.71
N LYS A 19 28.75 11.80 13.55
CA LYS A 19 30.13 11.35 13.35
C LYS A 19 30.19 10.52 12.06
N ALA A 20 31.01 10.96 11.11
CA ALA A 20 31.31 10.17 9.92
C ALA A 20 32.38 9.12 10.23
N GLU A 21 32.12 7.89 9.88
CA GLU A 21 33.04 6.76 9.91
C GLU A 21 33.41 6.36 8.46
N ARG A 22 34.31 5.39 8.27
CA ARG A 22 34.82 5.01 6.94
C ARG A 22 33.71 4.62 5.94
N SER A 23 32.67 3.89 6.39
CA SER A 23 31.61 3.34 5.54
C SER A 23 30.19 3.63 6.04
N TRP A 24 30.03 4.36 7.15
CA TRP A 24 28.75 4.65 7.77
C TRP A 24 28.78 5.98 8.54
N ILE A 25 27.60 6.49 8.86
CA ILE A 25 27.43 7.71 9.65
C ILE A 25 26.73 7.31 10.95
N GLN A 26 27.32 7.72 12.07
CA GLN A 26 26.73 7.53 13.40
C GLN A 26 26.07 8.83 13.85
N VAL A 27 24.81 8.73 14.28
CA VAL A 27 24.06 9.83 14.86
C VAL A 27 23.82 9.52 16.33
N TYR A 28 24.42 10.30 17.20
CA TYR A 28 24.22 10.22 18.64
C TYR A 28 23.10 11.17 19.04
N LEU A 29 22.18 10.71 19.85
CA LEU A 29 21.08 11.47 20.40
C LEU A 29 21.25 11.55 21.92
N PRO A 30 22.13 12.43 22.46
CA PRO A 30 22.36 12.53 23.87
C PRO A 30 21.13 13.09 24.59
N SER A 31 20.90 12.69 25.83
CA SER A 31 19.81 13.28 26.62
C SER A 31 20.07 14.76 26.89
N PRO A 32 19.06 15.63 26.70
CA PRO A 32 19.18 17.06 27.00
C PRO A 32 19.29 17.35 28.49
N THR A 33 18.87 16.38 29.33
CA THR A 33 18.92 16.48 30.79
C THR A 33 19.63 15.27 31.39
N ARG A 34 20.15 15.41 32.61
CA ARG A 34 20.75 14.29 33.33
C ARG A 34 19.67 13.24 33.62
N LEU A 35 19.90 12.01 33.16
CA LEU A 35 19.05 10.87 33.44
C LEU A 35 19.30 10.41 34.89
N THR A 36 18.22 10.33 35.65
CA THR A 36 18.20 9.80 37.02
C THR A 36 17.18 8.67 37.08
N HIS A 37 17.11 7.97 38.20
CA HIS A 37 16.13 6.90 38.40
C HIS A 37 14.70 7.40 38.08
N GLY A 38 13.99 6.73 37.20
CA GLY A 38 12.64 7.10 36.76
C GLY A 38 12.53 8.19 35.69
N LYS A 39 13.66 8.81 35.25
CA LYS A 39 13.67 9.75 34.13
C LYS A 39 14.23 9.07 32.89
N HIS A 40 13.42 8.98 31.86
CA HIS A 40 13.81 8.40 30.57
C HIS A 40 14.25 9.49 29.59
N HIS A 41 15.00 9.08 28.58
CA HIS A 41 15.33 9.94 27.46
C HIS A 41 14.03 10.35 26.71
N PRO A 42 13.82 11.62 26.35
CA PRO A 42 12.55 12.09 25.76
C PRO A 42 12.06 11.28 24.55
N ILE A 43 12.97 10.88 23.66
CA ILE A 43 12.64 10.07 22.49
C ILE A 43 12.22 8.65 22.94
N SER A 44 12.94 8.03 23.87
CA SER A 44 12.57 6.69 24.34
C SER A 44 11.24 6.68 25.12
N ASP A 45 10.95 7.77 25.83
CA ASP A 45 9.67 7.95 26.53
C ASP A 45 8.51 8.10 25.53
N TRP A 46 8.72 8.90 24.48
CA TRP A 46 7.76 9.02 23.38
C TRP A 46 7.49 7.67 22.69
N LEU A 47 8.55 6.89 22.37
CA LEU A 47 8.41 5.57 21.76
C LEU A 47 7.71 4.56 22.69
N ARG A 48 7.90 4.66 24.03
CA ARG A 48 7.14 3.86 25.01
C ARG A 48 5.66 4.19 25.00
N ARG A 49 5.31 5.48 24.97
CA ARG A 49 3.90 5.91 24.85
C ARG A 49 3.24 5.44 23.56
N LEU A 50 4.00 5.25 22.51
CA LEU A 50 3.55 4.65 21.24
C LEU A 50 3.61 3.11 21.25
N GLU A 51 4.04 2.50 22.35
CA GLU A 51 4.17 1.04 22.52
C GLU A 51 5.13 0.36 21.52
N VAL A 52 6.07 1.12 20.95
CA VAL A 52 7.05 0.60 19.97
C VAL A 52 8.49 0.55 20.48
N TRP A 53 8.71 0.92 21.75
CA TRP A 53 10.02 0.86 22.39
C TRP A 53 10.41 -0.59 22.68
N ASP A 54 11.66 -0.94 22.40
CA ASP A 54 12.27 -2.25 22.67
C ASP A 54 11.61 -3.46 21.98
N LEU A 55 10.77 -3.20 20.98
CA LEU A 55 10.18 -4.26 20.17
C LEU A 55 11.21 -4.91 19.23
N ARG A 56 11.21 -6.22 19.20
CA ARG A 56 11.98 -6.97 18.22
C ARG A 56 11.40 -6.81 16.82
N SER A 57 12.19 -7.11 15.79
CA SER A 57 11.80 -6.89 14.38
C SER A 57 10.45 -7.51 13.99
N TRP A 58 10.07 -8.62 14.58
CA TRP A 58 8.81 -9.34 14.31
C TRP A 58 7.61 -8.88 15.16
N GLU A 59 7.87 -8.06 16.17
CA GLU A 59 6.84 -7.50 17.08
C GLU A 59 6.41 -6.10 16.64
N LYS A 60 7.18 -5.46 15.76
CA LYS A 60 6.93 -4.09 15.30
C LYS A 60 5.57 -3.96 14.62
N PHE A 61 4.97 -2.79 14.78
CA PHE A 61 3.71 -2.42 14.17
C PHE A 61 3.67 -0.91 13.90
N ILE A 62 2.68 -0.44 13.18
CA ILE A 62 2.42 0.99 13.02
C ILE A 62 1.53 1.45 14.17
N PRO A 63 1.97 2.44 14.99
CA PRO A 63 1.16 2.97 16.09
C PRO A 63 -0.17 3.53 15.60
N ALA A 64 -1.23 3.32 16.38
CA ALA A 64 -2.58 3.75 16.03
C ALA A 64 -2.70 5.24 15.61
N PRO A 65 -2.02 6.21 16.26
CA PRO A 65 -2.10 7.61 15.84
C PRO A 65 -1.64 7.88 14.40
N VAL A 66 -0.76 7.02 13.83
CA VAL A 66 -0.29 7.18 12.44
C VAL A 66 -1.43 7.00 11.45
N PHE A 67 -2.40 6.15 11.75
CA PHE A 67 -3.58 5.95 10.89
C PHE A 67 -4.54 7.14 10.89
N SER A 68 -4.42 8.08 11.81
CA SER A 68 -5.22 9.30 11.87
C SER A 68 -4.54 10.52 11.23
N LEU A 69 -3.32 10.35 10.71
CA LEU A 69 -2.57 11.43 10.07
C LEU A 69 -3.19 11.84 8.71
N ALA A 70 -2.94 13.09 8.32
CA ALA A 70 -3.28 13.57 6.98
C ALA A 70 -2.45 12.85 5.90
N PRO A 71 -2.95 12.74 4.65
CA PRO A 71 -2.28 12.00 3.57
C PRO A 71 -0.81 12.38 3.35
N ASN A 72 -0.48 13.67 3.38
CA ASN A 72 0.91 14.16 3.24
C ASN A 72 1.82 13.72 4.39
N GLN A 73 1.30 13.60 5.61
CA GLN A 73 2.03 13.12 6.78
C GLN A 73 2.24 11.60 6.71
N ILE A 74 1.23 10.85 6.24
CA ILE A 74 1.34 9.42 5.95
C ILE A 74 2.42 9.18 4.89
N ALA A 75 2.41 9.96 3.82
CA ALA A 75 3.40 9.88 2.76
C ALA A 75 4.83 10.13 3.29
N LEU A 76 5.01 11.14 4.15
CA LEU A 76 6.29 11.42 4.81
C LEU A 76 6.73 10.26 5.70
N PHE A 77 5.82 9.69 6.50
CA PHE A 77 6.10 8.52 7.33
C PHE A 77 6.57 7.33 6.49
N LEU A 78 5.85 7.00 5.43
CA LEU A 78 6.19 5.91 4.51
C LEU A 78 7.52 6.17 3.78
N ARG A 79 7.81 7.41 3.38
CA ARG A 79 9.09 7.81 2.77
C ARG A 79 10.28 7.48 3.67
N HIS A 80 10.18 7.80 4.96
CA HIS A 80 11.22 7.48 5.94
C HIS A 80 11.31 5.97 6.21
N LEU A 81 10.19 5.28 6.27
CA LEU A 81 10.14 3.83 6.44
C LEU A 81 10.82 3.12 5.25
N TRP A 82 10.53 3.56 4.02
CA TRP A 82 11.16 3.02 2.80
C TRP A 82 12.66 3.30 2.71
N ALA A 83 13.13 4.38 3.31
CA ALA A 83 14.53 4.72 3.35
C ALA A 83 15.38 3.73 4.16
N THR A 84 14.76 2.95 5.07
CA THR A 84 15.43 1.90 5.87
C THR A 84 15.34 0.53 5.18
N ASP A 85 14.16 -0.05 5.12
CA ASP A 85 13.94 -1.44 4.73
C ASP A 85 13.20 -1.61 3.38
N GLY A 86 12.98 -0.50 2.65
CA GLY A 86 12.36 -0.52 1.33
C GLY A 86 13.34 -0.85 0.22
N SER A 87 12.82 -1.42 -0.87
CA SER A 87 13.53 -1.67 -2.13
C SER A 87 12.81 -0.98 -3.29
N VAL A 88 13.59 -0.54 -4.29
CA VAL A 88 13.09 0.12 -5.51
C VAL A 88 13.81 -0.36 -6.77
N SER A 89 14.67 -1.37 -6.67
CA SER A 89 15.51 -1.86 -7.78
C SER A 89 14.72 -2.71 -8.78
N SER A 90 14.48 -3.98 -8.47
CA SER A 90 13.73 -4.92 -9.32
C SER A 90 12.23 -4.72 -9.23
N SER A 91 11.72 -4.42 -8.04
CA SER A 91 10.34 -4.02 -7.75
C SER A 91 10.31 -3.02 -6.60
N VAL A 92 9.21 -2.31 -6.45
CA VAL A 92 9.01 -1.38 -5.34
C VAL A 92 8.31 -2.16 -4.22
N TYR A 93 9.02 -2.46 -3.13
CA TYR A 93 8.45 -3.19 -2.01
C TYR A 93 9.08 -2.78 -0.67
N TYR A 94 8.34 -3.00 0.40
CA TYR A 94 8.81 -2.93 1.78
C TYR A 94 8.88 -4.34 2.37
N ALA A 95 9.97 -4.67 3.07
CA ALA A 95 10.19 -5.99 3.64
C ALA A 95 10.29 -5.95 5.16
N THR A 96 9.59 -6.84 5.85
CA THR A 96 9.62 -6.95 7.30
C THR A 96 9.39 -8.38 7.78
N SER A 97 9.88 -8.71 8.97
CA SER A 97 9.55 -9.98 9.65
C SER A 97 8.26 -9.90 10.47
N SER A 98 7.65 -8.71 10.60
CA SER A 98 6.37 -8.53 11.29
C SER A 98 5.21 -8.53 10.30
N ARG A 99 4.28 -9.46 10.45
CA ARG A 99 3.03 -9.48 9.67
C ARG A 99 2.20 -8.24 9.98
N ARG A 100 2.07 -7.88 11.26
CA ARG A 100 1.30 -6.70 11.68
C ARG A 100 1.85 -5.40 11.09
N LEU A 101 3.18 -5.26 11.01
CA LEU A 101 3.79 -4.10 10.37
C LEU A 101 3.52 -4.09 8.85
N ALA A 102 3.61 -5.24 8.20
CA ALA A 102 3.33 -5.35 6.77
C ALA A 102 1.87 -4.99 6.44
N ASP A 103 0.90 -5.51 7.19
CA ASP A 103 -0.52 -5.19 7.04
C ASP A 103 -0.78 -3.68 7.25
N GLY A 104 -0.14 -3.07 8.27
CA GLY A 104 -0.23 -1.64 8.51
C GLY A 104 0.36 -0.80 7.38
N VAL A 105 1.50 -1.19 6.80
CA VAL A 105 2.10 -0.51 5.63
C VAL A 105 1.18 -0.59 4.43
N ALA A 106 0.59 -1.77 4.15
CA ALA A 106 -0.36 -1.94 3.06
C ALA A 106 -1.61 -1.05 3.24
N ALA A 107 -2.15 -0.98 4.45
CA ALA A 107 -3.30 -0.12 4.77
C ALA A 107 -2.98 1.37 4.60
N LEU A 108 -1.79 1.84 4.99
CA LEU A 108 -1.38 3.24 4.79
C LEU A 108 -1.17 3.57 3.31
N LEU A 109 -0.60 2.65 2.53
CA LEU A 109 -0.45 2.83 1.08
C LEU A 109 -1.81 2.89 0.38
N LEU A 110 -2.76 2.04 0.79
CA LEU A 110 -4.12 2.07 0.25
C LEU A 110 -4.82 3.41 0.53
N ARG A 111 -4.60 4.04 1.68
CA ARG A 111 -5.10 5.39 1.97
C ARG A 111 -4.52 6.49 1.08
N LEU A 112 -3.41 6.22 0.42
CA LEU A 112 -2.80 7.10 -0.59
C LEU A 112 -3.18 6.66 -2.02
N ASP A 113 -4.16 5.75 -2.16
CA ASP A 113 -4.60 5.17 -3.41
C ASP A 113 -3.46 4.44 -4.15
N ILE A 114 -2.66 3.70 -3.38
CA ILE A 114 -1.57 2.87 -3.87
C ILE A 114 -1.85 1.42 -3.50
N GLN A 115 -2.19 0.61 -4.49
CA GLN A 115 -2.51 -0.80 -4.29
C GLN A 115 -1.24 -1.63 -4.14
N THR A 116 -1.30 -2.61 -3.25
CA THR A 116 -0.18 -3.48 -2.92
C THR A 116 -0.58 -4.94 -2.95
N ARG A 117 0.43 -5.80 -3.06
CA ARG A 117 0.31 -7.23 -2.86
C ARG A 117 1.19 -7.66 -1.70
N LEU A 118 0.61 -8.34 -0.73
CA LEU A 118 1.37 -8.94 0.36
C LEU A 118 1.86 -10.32 -0.05
N ARG A 119 3.18 -10.53 0.03
CA ARG A 119 3.83 -11.82 -0.19
C ARG A 119 4.54 -12.28 1.07
N SER A 120 4.44 -13.55 1.39
CA SER A 120 5.26 -14.19 2.42
C SER A 120 6.38 -14.99 1.77
N VAL A 121 7.62 -14.67 2.15
CA VAL A 121 8.82 -15.33 1.65
C VAL A 121 9.44 -16.11 2.82
N ARG A 122 9.48 -17.44 2.71
CA ARG A 122 10.16 -18.28 3.69
C ARG A 122 11.65 -18.28 3.38
N ALA A 123 12.46 -17.81 4.32
CA ALA A 123 13.89 -18.01 4.23
C ALA A 123 14.25 -19.48 4.55
N ALA A 124 15.27 -20.02 3.89
CA ALA A 124 15.76 -21.37 4.19
C ALA A 124 16.25 -21.50 5.65
N ARG A 125 16.78 -20.42 6.20
CA ARG A 125 17.13 -20.27 7.62
C ARG A 125 16.60 -18.92 8.10
N GLY A 126 15.85 -18.91 9.21
CA GLY A 126 15.32 -17.69 9.81
C GLY A 126 13.79 -17.58 9.79
N ARG A 127 13.29 -16.35 10.03
CA ARG A 127 11.87 -16.07 10.11
C ARG A 127 11.27 -15.80 8.73
N THR A 128 9.97 -16.04 8.59
CA THR A 128 9.22 -15.60 7.42
C THR A 128 9.36 -14.09 7.26
N GLN A 129 9.65 -13.65 6.03
CA GLN A 129 9.67 -12.25 5.64
C GLN A 129 8.37 -11.93 4.90
N TYR A 130 7.76 -10.83 5.25
CA TYR A 130 6.58 -10.28 4.57
C TYR A 130 7.02 -9.13 3.68
N GLN A 131 6.62 -9.19 2.41
CA GLN A 131 6.93 -8.16 1.41
C GLN A 131 5.64 -7.50 0.96
N VAL A 132 5.52 -6.20 1.20
CA VAL A 132 4.44 -5.35 0.69
C VAL A 132 4.91 -4.78 -0.63
N GLU A 133 4.51 -5.38 -1.73
CA GLU A 133 4.90 -5.00 -3.09
C GLU A 133 3.87 -4.06 -3.70
N VAL A 134 4.32 -2.92 -4.22
CA VAL A 134 3.47 -1.98 -4.97
C VAL A 134 3.07 -2.62 -6.29
N SER A 135 1.76 -2.71 -6.56
CA SER A 135 1.19 -3.52 -7.64
C SER A 135 0.98 -2.73 -8.92
N GLY A 136 1.77 -3.04 -9.94
CA GLY A 136 1.62 -2.47 -11.28
C GLY A 136 2.24 -1.09 -11.45
N ILE A 137 2.43 -0.71 -12.72
CA ILE A 137 3.19 0.51 -13.07
C ILE A 137 2.50 1.80 -12.64
N GLU A 138 1.19 1.86 -12.65
CA GLU A 138 0.46 3.06 -12.23
C GLU A 138 0.63 3.31 -10.73
N ASN A 139 0.54 2.26 -9.91
CA ASN A 139 0.81 2.36 -8.49
C ASN A 139 2.29 2.67 -8.20
N GLU A 140 3.24 2.16 -9.01
CA GLU A 140 4.65 2.55 -8.89
C GLU A 140 4.85 4.04 -9.22
N ARG A 141 4.18 4.59 -10.25
CA ARG A 141 4.20 6.02 -10.59
C ARG A 141 3.62 6.86 -9.47
N ARG A 142 2.44 6.48 -8.97
CA ARG A 142 1.80 7.17 -7.85
C ARG A 142 2.65 7.11 -6.58
N PHE A 143 3.28 5.98 -6.30
CA PHE A 143 4.22 5.85 -5.19
C PHE A 143 5.41 6.82 -5.34
N ALA A 144 5.98 6.93 -6.54
CA ALA A 144 7.09 7.84 -6.80
C ALA A 144 6.69 9.32 -6.61
N GLU A 145 5.48 9.68 -7.04
CA GLU A 145 4.93 11.03 -6.95
C GLU A 145 4.58 11.41 -5.50
N VAL A 146 3.79 10.57 -4.82
CA VAL A 146 3.20 10.88 -3.51
C VAL A 146 4.15 10.56 -2.36
N VAL A 147 4.74 9.37 -2.36
CA VAL A 147 5.63 8.90 -1.29
C VAL A 147 7.08 9.24 -1.59
N GLY A 148 7.60 8.73 -2.69
CA GLY A 148 9.01 8.87 -3.04
C GLY A 148 9.96 8.21 -2.05
N VAL A 149 11.27 8.29 -2.30
CA VAL A 149 12.30 7.77 -1.39
C VAL A 149 13.48 8.72 -1.35
N HIS A 150 14.17 8.79 -0.22
CA HIS A 150 15.35 9.65 -0.06
C HIS A 150 16.62 9.08 -0.69
N GLY A 151 17.51 9.98 -1.10
CA GLY A 151 18.89 9.69 -1.47
C GLY A 151 19.04 8.85 -2.74
N THR A 152 19.98 7.91 -2.75
CA THR A 152 20.29 7.09 -3.92
C THR A 152 19.12 6.26 -4.39
N ARG A 153 18.29 5.73 -3.46
CA ARG A 153 17.08 4.99 -3.81
C ARG A 153 16.04 5.86 -4.52
N GLY A 154 15.95 7.15 -4.18
CA GLY A 154 15.08 8.09 -4.89
C GLY A 154 15.46 8.21 -6.36
N ARG A 155 16.74 8.40 -6.66
CA ARG A 155 17.26 8.43 -8.05
C ARG A 155 17.01 7.10 -8.78
N GLN A 156 17.16 5.97 -8.10
CA GLN A 156 16.85 4.65 -8.69
C GLN A 156 15.36 4.50 -9.00
N LEU A 157 14.48 5.00 -8.13
CA LEU A 157 13.04 5.00 -8.35
C LEU A 157 12.68 5.86 -9.58
N GLU A 158 13.22 7.07 -9.67
CA GLU A 158 13.02 7.96 -10.82
C GLU A 158 13.48 7.31 -12.13
N GLN A 159 14.68 6.74 -12.15
CA GLN A 159 15.21 6.03 -13.30
C GLN A 159 14.31 4.84 -13.70
N ARG A 160 13.79 4.11 -12.72
CA ARG A 160 12.84 3.01 -12.93
C ARG A 160 11.55 3.49 -13.59
N ILE A 161 10.98 4.59 -13.10
CA ILE A 161 9.75 5.15 -13.67
C ILE A 161 9.97 5.64 -15.08
N VAL A 162 11.10 6.33 -15.35
CA VAL A 162 11.47 6.76 -16.71
C VAL A 162 11.67 5.57 -17.65
N ALA A 163 12.38 4.54 -17.21
CA ALA A 163 12.60 3.33 -18.02
C ALA A 163 11.31 2.57 -18.35
N LYS A 164 10.25 2.81 -17.58
CA LYS A 164 8.92 2.20 -17.76
C LYS A 164 7.87 3.19 -18.30
N ALA A 165 8.28 4.32 -18.88
CA ALA A 165 7.36 5.36 -19.33
C ALA A 165 6.31 4.82 -20.31
N ASP A 166 6.72 3.96 -21.25
CA ASP A 166 5.86 3.39 -22.29
C ASP A 166 5.13 2.10 -21.84
N VAL A 167 5.36 1.63 -20.63
CA VAL A 167 4.67 0.45 -20.11
C VAL A 167 3.22 0.79 -19.84
N LYS A 168 2.32 0.10 -20.55
CA LYS A 168 0.86 0.25 -20.32
C LYS A 168 0.47 -0.37 -18.99
N ALA A 169 -0.50 0.27 -18.34
CA ALA A 169 -1.12 -0.27 -17.15
C ALA A 169 -1.72 -1.66 -17.40
N ASN A 170 -1.59 -2.52 -16.40
CA ASN A 170 -2.31 -3.79 -16.43
C ASN A 170 -3.74 -3.56 -15.87
N PRO A 171 -4.78 -3.58 -16.71
CA PRO A 171 -6.14 -3.29 -16.25
C PRO A 171 -6.70 -4.33 -15.27
N ASN A 172 -6.00 -5.46 -15.07
CA ASN A 172 -6.43 -6.52 -14.16
C ASN A 172 -5.86 -6.35 -12.73
N VAL A 173 -5.14 -5.29 -12.44
CA VAL A 173 -4.67 -4.98 -11.08
C VAL A 173 -5.84 -4.57 -10.19
N ASP A 174 -6.78 -3.79 -10.74
CA ASP A 174 -8.02 -3.37 -10.08
C ASP A 174 -9.22 -3.88 -10.92
N SER A 175 -9.87 -4.92 -10.43
CA SER A 175 -10.99 -5.55 -11.12
C SER A 175 -12.20 -5.69 -10.20
N VAL A 176 -13.39 -5.49 -10.79
CA VAL A 176 -14.67 -5.74 -10.11
C VAL A 176 -14.94 -7.25 -10.11
N PRO A 177 -15.43 -7.82 -9.00
CA PRO A 177 -15.69 -9.26 -8.89
C PRO A 177 -16.66 -9.80 -9.94
N ALA A 178 -16.53 -11.08 -10.25
CA ALA A 178 -17.38 -11.77 -11.24
C ALA A 178 -18.88 -11.69 -10.95
N ALA A 179 -19.29 -11.48 -9.70
CA ALA A 179 -20.68 -11.30 -9.31
C ALA A 179 -21.39 -10.15 -10.06
N VAL A 180 -20.65 -9.14 -10.55
CA VAL A 180 -21.24 -8.05 -11.36
C VAL A 180 -21.91 -8.56 -12.63
N TRP A 181 -21.47 -9.69 -13.16
CA TRP A 181 -22.05 -10.28 -14.35
C TRP A 181 -23.50 -10.79 -14.16
N GLU A 182 -23.91 -11.06 -12.91
CA GLU A 182 -25.31 -11.39 -12.60
C GLU A 182 -26.20 -10.19 -12.86
N HIS A 183 -25.76 -8.99 -12.41
CA HIS A 183 -26.47 -7.75 -12.71
C HIS A 183 -26.54 -7.48 -14.23
N VAL A 184 -25.42 -7.65 -14.93
CA VAL A 184 -25.37 -7.47 -16.40
C VAL A 184 -26.38 -8.40 -17.09
N ARG A 185 -26.42 -9.68 -16.72
CA ARG A 185 -27.30 -10.68 -17.35
C ARG A 185 -28.78 -10.47 -17.05
N HIS A 186 -29.10 -10.13 -15.80
CA HIS A 186 -30.48 -10.14 -15.32
C HIS A 186 -31.12 -8.75 -15.34
N LYS A 187 -30.33 -7.68 -15.47
CA LYS A 187 -30.83 -6.31 -15.48
C LYS A 187 -30.36 -5.52 -16.70
N SER A 188 -29.05 -5.33 -16.89
CA SER A 188 -28.53 -4.43 -17.93
C SER A 188 -28.90 -4.90 -19.34
N LEU A 189 -28.65 -6.17 -19.67
CA LEU A 189 -28.97 -6.71 -21.00
C LEU A 189 -30.46 -6.69 -21.32
N PRO A 190 -31.37 -7.15 -20.45
CA PRO A 190 -32.83 -7.10 -20.70
C PRO A 190 -33.30 -5.64 -20.87
N THR A 191 -32.85 -4.72 -20.02
CA THR A 191 -33.25 -3.31 -20.09
C THR A 191 -32.78 -2.65 -21.39
N ALA A 192 -31.58 -3.00 -21.87
CA ALA A 192 -31.04 -2.52 -23.13
C ALA A 192 -31.60 -3.25 -24.37
N GLY A 193 -32.42 -4.28 -24.21
CA GLY A 193 -32.91 -5.12 -25.29
C GLY A 193 -31.80 -5.87 -26.03
N MET A 194 -30.66 -6.14 -25.35
CA MET A 194 -29.47 -6.73 -25.92
C MET A 194 -29.26 -8.18 -25.50
N THR A 195 -28.75 -8.99 -26.42
CA THR A 195 -28.23 -10.32 -26.11
C THR A 195 -26.74 -10.24 -25.70
N ALA A 196 -26.25 -11.25 -24.98
CA ALA A 196 -24.83 -11.34 -24.62
C ALA A 196 -23.89 -11.38 -25.85
N ARG A 197 -24.39 -11.90 -26.99
CA ARG A 197 -23.61 -11.89 -28.26
C ARG A 197 -23.52 -10.50 -28.85
N GLN A 198 -24.60 -9.73 -28.82
CA GLN A 198 -24.60 -8.33 -29.25
C GLN A 198 -23.70 -7.47 -28.35
N LEU A 199 -23.72 -7.69 -27.03
CA LEU A 199 -22.78 -7.04 -26.12
C LEU A 199 -21.33 -7.37 -26.50
N ALA A 200 -20.98 -8.63 -26.72
CA ALA A 200 -19.63 -9.00 -27.12
C ALA A 200 -19.21 -8.29 -28.41
N THR A 201 -20.10 -8.21 -29.41
CA THR A 201 -19.86 -7.46 -30.66
C THR A 201 -19.64 -5.96 -30.40
N ALA A 202 -20.48 -5.33 -29.58
CA ALA A 202 -20.36 -3.92 -29.20
C ALA A 202 -19.04 -3.60 -28.48
N LEU A 203 -18.51 -4.57 -27.73
CA LEU A 203 -17.23 -4.47 -27.05
C LEU A 203 -16.02 -4.80 -27.95
N GLY A 204 -16.25 -5.20 -29.21
CA GLY A 204 -15.20 -5.65 -30.12
C GLY A 204 -14.55 -6.97 -29.70
N MET A 205 -15.30 -7.86 -29.06
CA MET A 205 -14.79 -9.11 -28.48
C MET A 205 -15.45 -10.32 -29.17
N SER A 206 -14.70 -11.42 -29.22
CA SER A 206 -15.29 -12.72 -29.57
C SER A 206 -16.22 -13.19 -28.46
N TYR A 207 -17.39 -13.67 -28.84
CA TYR A 207 -18.34 -14.24 -27.88
C TYR A 207 -17.81 -15.59 -27.34
N CYS A 208 -17.54 -15.64 -26.05
CA CYS A 208 -16.97 -16.82 -25.37
C CYS A 208 -17.98 -17.57 -24.48
N GLY A 209 -19.27 -17.35 -24.66
CA GLY A 209 -20.33 -18.01 -23.90
C GLY A 209 -20.25 -17.73 -22.39
N SER A 210 -20.45 -18.77 -21.59
CA SER A 210 -20.44 -18.66 -20.12
C SER A 210 -19.05 -18.34 -19.53
N ALA A 211 -17.97 -18.46 -20.28
CA ALA A 211 -16.62 -18.16 -19.81
C ALA A 211 -16.47 -16.68 -19.45
N LEU A 212 -17.22 -15.79 -20.11
CA LEU A 212 -17.24 -14.35 -19.80
C LEU A 212 -17.58 -14.07 -18.32
N TYR A 213 -18.44 -14.88 -17.73
CA TYR A 213 -19.00 -14.65 -16.39
C TYR A 213 -18.20 -15.30 -15.25
N LYS A 214 -17.11 -16.02 -15.56
CA LYS A 214 -16.33 -16.79 -14.58
C LYS A 214 -15.24 -15.99 -13.89
N SER A 215 -14.89 -14.85 -14.43
CA SER A 215 -13.79 -13.99 -13.91
C SER A 215 -14.26 -12.57 -13.66
N GLY A 216 -13.57 -11.87 -12.77
CA GLY A 216 -13.75 -10.43 -12.58
C GLY A 216 -13.53 -9.65 -13.87
N VAL A 217 -14.00 -8.43 -13.89
CA VAL A 217 -13.90 -7.51 -15.03
C VAL A 217 -13.11 -6.29 -14.64
N SER A 218 -12.18 -5.85 -15.51
CA SER A 218 -11.47 -4.59 -15.31
C SER A 218 -12.43 -3.40 -15.35
N ARG A 219 -12.12 -2.34 -14.60
CA ARG A 219 -12.94 -1.11 -14.56
C ARG A 219 -13.15 -0.52 -15.95
N GLU A 220 -12.11 -0.46 -16.77
CA GLU A 220 -12.19 0.01 -18.16
C GLU A 220 -13.23 -0.80 -18.96
N ARG A 221 -13.15 -2.13 -18.88
CA ARG A 221 -14.12 -3.00 -19.57
C ARG A 221 -15.53 -2.84 -19.02
N LEU A 222 -15.68 -2.71 -17.69
CA LEU A 222 -16.97 -2.48 -17.05
C LEU A 222 -17.60 -1.15 -17.51
N GLY A 223 -16.80 -0.08 -17.62
CA GLY A 223 -17.25 1.20 -18.17
C GLY A 223 -17.75 1.08 -19.63
N ARG A 224 -17.06 0.27 -20.44
CA ARG A 224 -17.53 -0.02 -21.81
C ARG A 224 -18.83 -0.84 -21.83
N VAL A 225 -19.02 -1.79 -20.89
CA VAL A 225 -20.29 -2.50 -20.73
C VAL A 225 -21.38 -1.51 -20.34
N ALA A 226 -21.13 -0.66 -19.35
CA ALA A 226 -22.05 0.37 -18.89
C ALA A 226 -22.52 1.28 -20.02
N ALA A 227 -21.59 1.77 -20.85
CA ALA A 227 -21.87 2.60 -22.01
C ALA A 227 -22.71 1.85 -23.06
N ALA A 228 -22.38 0.59 -23.36
CA ALA A 228 -23.11 -0.23 -24.34
C ALA A 228 -24.54 -0.57 -23.89
N THR A 229 -24.78 -0.68 -22.59
CA THR A 229 -26.11 -1.03 -22.00
C THR A 229 -26.84 0.19 -21.43
N ASN A 230 -26.25 1.37 -21.47
CA ASN A 230 -26.74 2.61 -20.82
C ASN A 230 -27.10 2.41 -19.34
N ASP A 231 -26.25 1.67 -18.61
CA ASP A 231 -26.46 1.32 -17.20
C ASP A 231 -25.59 2.21 -16.30
N HIS A 232 -26.22 3.21 -15.66
CA HIS A 232 -25.55 4.17 -14.79
C HIS A 232 -24.93 3.50 -13.54
N TRP A 233 -25.57 2.49 -12.98
CA TRP A 233 -25.03 1.78 -11.82
C TRP A 233 -23.68 1.10 -12.15
N LEU A 234 -23.58 0.51 -13.33
CA LEU A 234 -22.31 -0.06 -13.80
C LEU A 234 -21.25 1.03 -14.07
N ALA A 235 -21.69 2.21 -14.56
CA ALA A 235 -20.78 3.35 -14.77
C ALA A 235 -20.21 3.86 -13.44
N ASP A 236 -21.07 4.04 -12.43
CA ASP A 236 -20.69 4.46 -11.08
C ASP A 236 -19.74 3.43 -10.44
N LEU A 237 -20.05 2.13 -10.61
CA LEU A 237 -19.19 1.06 -10.09
C LEU A 237 -17.81 1.02 -10.79
N ALA A 238 -17.78 1.27 -12.11
CA ALA A 238 -16.54 1.31 -12.88
C ALA A 238 -15.64 2.49 -12.49
N SER A 239 -16.22 3.62 -12.09
CA SER A 239 -15.50 4.85 -11.69
C SER A 239 -15.32 5.01 -10.19
N SER A 240 -15.89 4.09 -9.38
CA SER A 240 -15.82 4.17 -7.91
C SER A 240 -14.39 4.00 -7.39
N ASP A 241 -14.11 4.56 -6.22
CA ASP A 241 -12.87 4.42 -5.45
C ASP A 241 -12.86 3.17 -4.53
N VAL A 242 -13.86 2.29 -4.65
CA VAL A 242 -13.97 1.06 -3.86
C VAL A 242 -12.99 0.00 -4.36
N LEU A 243 -11.99 -0.36 -3.57
CA LEU A 243 -11.13 -1.51 -3.86
C LEU A 243 -11.81 -2.82 -3.46
N TRP A 244 -11.82 -3.78 -4.38
CA TRP A 244 -12.31 -5.13 -4.14
C TRP A 244 -11.17 -6.05 -3.76
N ASP A 245 -11.20 -6.60 -2.55
CA ASP A 245 -10.23 -7.60 -2.09
C ASP A 245 -10.92 -8.93 -1.79
N ARG A 246 -10.12 -9.99 -1.79
CA ARG A 246 -10.63 -11.35 -1.56
C ARG A 246 -10.68 -11.65 -0.07
N LEU A 247 -11.85 -12.00 0.44
CA LEU A 247 -11.98 -12.60 1.76
C LEU A 247 -11.36 -14.00 1.73
N VAL A 248 -10.29 -14.22 2.48
CA VAL A 248 -9.53 -15.48 2.52
C VAL A 248 -9.87 -16.34 3.72
N GLU A 249 -10.28 -15.72 4.84
CA GLU A 249 -10.59 -16.40 6.08
C GLU A 249 -11.53 -15.56 6.95
N ILE A 250 -12.43 -16.21 7.66
CA ILE A 250 -13.29 -15.61 8.69
C ILE A 250 -13.01 -16.36 9.98
N GLU A 251 -12.41 -15.69 10.95
CA GLU A 251 -12.16 -16.22 12.28
C GLU A 251 -13.24 -15.69 13.25
N PRO A 252 -14.12 -16.55 13.79
CA PRO A 252 -15.12 -16.12 14.75
C PRO A 252 -14.47 -15.83 16.11
N LEU A 253 -14.55 -14.59 16.56
CA LEU A 253 -13.98 -14.16 17.85
C LEU A 253 -14.94 -14.39 19.04
N GLY A 254 -16.14 -14.93 18.80
CA GLY A 254 -17.19 -15.06 19.82
C GLY A 254 -17.93 -13.73 20.10
N PRO A 255 -18.75 -13.67 21.14
CA PRO A 255 -19.45 -12.45 21.51
C PRO A 255 -18.44 -11.40 22.00
N VAL A 256 -18.43 -10.23 21.36
CA VAL A 256 -17.59 -9.09 21.73
C VAL A 256 -18.53 -7.91 22.04
N GLU A 257 -18.27 -7.19 23.13
CA GLU A 257 -18.97 -5.92 23.38
C GLU A 257 -18.62 -4.93 22.26
N VAL A 258 -19.64 -4.39 21.64
CA VAL A 258 -19.54 -3.32 20.63
C VAL A 258 -20.03 -2.02 21.24
N PHE A 259 -19.26 -0.98 21.05
CA PHE A 259 -19.59 0.36 21.52
C PHE A 259 -20.21 1.18 20.39
#